data_6fe9c6ae8a89efc994097aebafc8a179
#
_entry.id   6fe9c6ae8a89efc994097aebafc8a179
#
_cell.length_a   1.000
_cell.length_b   1.000
_cell.length_c   1.000
_cell.angle_alpha   90.00
_cell.angle_beta   90.00
_cell.angle_gamma   90.00
#
_symmetry.space_group_name_H-M   'P 1'
#
loop_
_entity.id
_entity.type
_entity.pdbx_description
1 polymer ?
#
loop_
_entity_poly.entity_id
_entity_poly.type
_entity_poly.pdbx_seq_one_letter_code
_entity_poly.pdbx_strand_id
1 'polypeptide(L)'
;KPVGDVEPATFDGKILVPFAVESSLSGVQKEVGENSELWYKRTFSVPSAWKNKDIMLNFGAVDWKADVFVNDILIGSHKGGFTPFSFNITPYLTGKNNQKLVVRVWDPSDKGYQPRGKQTSRPEGIWYTPVTGIWQTVWLEPVAAAHVTSVKSISNIDNNTLNVTVGTSCDCNSGIVTVKLLDKG
;
A
#
# COMPACT_ATOMS: atom_id res chain seq x y z
N LYS A 1 -1.04 -3.85 19.94
CA LYS A 1 -0.03 -4.69 20.61
C LYS A 1 1.21 -3.83 20.90
N PRO A 2 1.93 -4.04 22.03
CA PRO A 2 3.27 -3.45 22.23
C PRO A 2 4.20 -3.78 21.05
N VAL A 3 5.16 -2.89 20.77
CA VAL A 3 6.15 -3.10 19.70
C VAL A 3 6.87 -4.43 19.85
N GLY A 4 6.92 -5.22 18.79
CA GLY A 4 7.56 -6.54 18.78
C GLY A 4 7.39 -7.26 17.44
N ASP A 5 8.19 -8.30 17.21
CA ASP A 5 8.31 -8.94 15.89
C ASP A 5 7.39 -10.17 15.68
N VAL A 6 6.57 -10.52 16.67
CA VAL A 6 5.74 -11.73 16.61
C VAL A 6 4.28 -11.38 16.34
N GLU A 7 3.67 -12.00 15.35
CA GLU A 7 2.23 -11.88 15.06
C GLU A 7 1.42 -12.20 16.35
N PRO A 8 0.40 -11.38 16.70
CA PRO A 8 -0.45 -11.68 17.86
C PRO A 8 -1.23 -12.99 17.65
N ALA A 9 -1.33 -13.79 18.70
CA ALA A 9 -2.11 -15.04 18.67
C ALA A 9 -3.60 -14.78 18.44
N THR A 10 -4.10 -13.65 18.93
CA THR A 10 -5.50 -13.21 18.79
C THR A 10 -5.57 -11.77 18.28
N PHE A 11 -6.65 -11.44 17.59
CA PHE A 11 -6.93 -10.10 17.09
C PHE A 11 -8.13 -9.53 17.85
N ASP A 12 -8.06 -8.23 18.19
CA ASP A 12 -9.05 -7.56 19.04
C ASP A 12 -10.43 -7.40 18.35
N GLY A 13 -10.48 -7.45 17.01
CA GLY A 13 -11.71 -7.25 16.27
C GLY A 13 -11.53 -7.14 14.77
N LYS A 14 -12.47 -6.49 14.13
CA LYS A 14 -12.48 -6.22 12.68
C LYS A 14 -12.32 -4.72 12.45
N ILE A 15 -11.67 -4.37 11.37
CA ILE A 15 -11.49 -3.00 10.90
C ILE A 15 -11.93 -2.88 9.45
N LEU A 16 -12.55 -1.78 9.09
CA LEU A 16 -12.89 -1.48 7.70
C LEU A 16 -11.76 -0.67 7.05
N VAL A 17 -11.02 -1.29 6.16
CA VAL A 17 -10.02 -0.64 5.31
C VAL A 17 -10.74 -0.02 4.10
N PRO A 18 -10.40 1.21 3.66
CA PRO A 18 -9.17 1.98 3.93
C PRO A 18 -9.31 3.09 5.00
N PHE A 19 -10.11 2.92 6.00
CA PHE A 19 -10.26 3.94 7.04
C PHE A 19 -9.18 3.75 8.13
N ALA A 20 -8.53 4.86 8.51
CA ALA A 20 -7.57 4.87 9.61
C ALA A 20 -8.21 4.37 10.90
N VAL A 21 -7.45 3.70 11.75
CA VAL A 21 -7.96 3.07 12.97
C VAL A 21 -8.59 4.06 13.94
N GLU A 22 -8.17 5.33 13.92
CA GLU A 22 -8.73 6.43 14.72
C GLU A 22 -10.09 6.91 14.20
N SER A 23 -10.37 6.71 12.92
CA SER A 23 -11.65 7.12 12.31
C SER A 23 -12.81 6.28 12.80
N SER A 24 -13.93 6.91 13.07
CA SER A 24 -15.20 6.21 13.37
C SER A 24 -15.65 5.30 12.21
N LEU A 25 -15.31 5.66 10.97
CA LEU A 25 -15.62 4.86 9.77
C LEU A 25 -14.85 3.54 9.71
N SER A 26 -13.73 3.43 10.43
CA SER A 26 -12.99 2.17 10.56
C SER A 26 -13.76 1.10 11.33
N GLY A 27 -14.71 1.51 12.17
CA GLY A 27 -15.43 0.66 13.13
C GLY A 27 -14.61 0.36 14.40
N VAL A 28 -13.43 0.98 14.58
CA VAL A 28 -12.56 0.79 15.74
C VAL A 28 -12.45 2.04 16.60
N GLN A 29 -12.16 3.19 16.00
CA GLN A 29 -12.07 4.51 16.64
C GLN A 29 -11.14 4.51 17.87
N LYS A 30 -9.88 4.10 17.68
CA LYS A 30 -8.91 3.93 18.75
C LYS A 30 -7.55 4.50 18.37
N GLU A 31 -6.94 5.29 19.24
CA GLU A 31 -5.55 5.70 19.12
C GLU A 31 -4.59 4.54 19.40
N VAL A 32 -3.51 4.44 18.62
CA VAL A 32 -2.49 3.39 18.75
C VAL A 32 -1.28 3.90 19.50
N GLY A 33 -0.71 5.03 19.07
CA GLY A 33 0.45 5.67 19.69
C GLY A 33 1.78 4.94 19.44
N GLU A 34 2.88 5.59 19.82
CA GLU A 34 4.26 5.22 19.52
C GLU A 34 4.74 3.89 20.14
N ASN A 35 4.10 3.47 21.25
CA ASN A 35 4.48 2.28 21.99
C ASN A 35 3.73 1.01 21.56
N SER A 36 2.96 1.10 20.49
CA SER A 36 2.12 0.01 20.01
C SER A 36 2.26 -0.18 18.50
N GLU A 37 1.96 -1.39 18.05
CA GLU A 37 1.86 -1.76 16.66
C GLU A 37 0.43 -2.16 16.34
N LEU A 38 -0.02 -1.77 15.14
CA LEU A 38 -1.28 -2.19 14.57
C LEU A 38 -1.03 -3.38 13.64
N TRP A 39 -1.72 -4.47 13.88
CA TRP A 39 -1.60 -5.69 13.09
C TRP A 39 -2.90 -5.96 12.36
N TYR A 40 -2.82 -6.08 11.04
CA TYR A 40 -3.91 -6.47 10.17
C TYR A 40 -3.71 -7.90 9.71
N LYS A 41 -4.81 -8.64 9.60
CA LYS A 41 -4.82 -10.00 9.04
C LYS A 41 -6.03 -10.17 8.14
N ARG A 42 -5.81 -10.75 6.97
CA ARG A 42 -6.86 -11.11 6.03
C ARG A 42 -6.50 -12.38 5.27
N THR A 43 -7.49 -13.19 4.98
CA THR A 43 -7.37 -14.25 3.98
C THR A 43 -7.93 -13.77 2.65
N PHE A 44 -7.33 -14.20 1.55
CA PHE A 44 -7.77 -13.88 0.20
C PHE A 44 -7.55 -15.06 -0.75
N SER A 45 -8.21 -15.04 -1.89
CA SER A 45 -8.04 -16.01 -2.95
C SER A 45 -7.61 -15.29 -4.22
N VAL A 46 -6.76 -15.95 -5.02
CA VAL A 46 -6.39 -15.49 -6.36
C VAL A 46 -7.34 -16.13 -7.35
N PRO A 47 -8.08 -15.35 -8.17
CA PRO A 47 -8.97 -15.89 -9.17
C PRO A 47 -8.25 -16.82 -10.16
N SER A 48 -8.84 -17.94 -10.52
CA SER A 48 -8.27 -18.89 -11.49
C SER A 48 -8.02 -18.29 -12.89
N ALA A 49 -8.80 -17.27 -13.24
CA ALA A 49 -8.62 -16.49 -14.48
C ALA A 49 -7.29 -15.73 -14.53
N TRP A 50 -6.60 -15.56 -13.39
CA TRP A 50 -5.30 -14.88 -13.28
C TRP A 50 -4.11 -15.85 -13.41
N LYS A 51 -4.36 -17.10 -13.76
CA LYS A 51 -3.31 -18.09 -13.99
C LYS A 51 -2.30 -17.58 -15.03
N ASN A 52 -1.02 -17.81 -14.78
CA ASN A 52 0.11 -17.34 -15.61
C ASN A 52 0.29 -15.81 -15.66
N LYS A 53 -0.28 -15.11 -14.69
CA LYS A 53 -0.01 -13.68 -14.46
C LYS A 53 0.82 -13.53 -13.18
N ASP A 54 1.60 -12.47 -13.14
CA ASP A 54 2.15 -11.99 -11.88
C ASP A 54 1.06 -11.28 -11.09
N ILE A 55 1.04 -11.49 -9.79
CA ILE A 55 0.05 -10.89 -8.89
C ILE A 55 0.74 -9.80 -8.07
N MET A 56 0.35 -8.57 -8.34
CA MET A 56 0.80 -7.42 -7.58
C MET A 56 -0.14 -7.15 -6.41
N LEU A 57 0.41 -7.00 -5.22
CA LEU A 57 -0.28 -6.49 -4.04
C LEU A 57 0.07 -5.02 -3.90
N ASN A 58 -0.94 -4.17 -4.01
CA ASN A 58 -0.78 -2.72 -4.06
C ASN A 58 -1.37 -2.08 -2.81
N PHE A 59 -0.67 -1.06 -2.30
CA PHE A 59 -1.11 -0.20 -1.20
C PHE A 59 -1.09 1.25 -1.67
N GLY A 60 -2.19 1.96 -1.55
CA GLY A 60 -2.26 3.38 -1.85
C GLY A 60 -1.44 4.23 -0.86
N ALA A 61 -1.56 3.95 0.42
CA ALA A 61 -0.70 4.49 1.47
C ALA A 61 -0.94 3.78 2.81
N VAL A 62 0.12 3.69 3.62
CA VAL A 62 0.09 3.17 4.99
C VAL A 62 0.96 4.06 5.87
N ASP A 63 0.40 4.65 6.93
CA ASP A 63 1.15 5.49 7.86
C ASP A 63 1.57 4.68 9.09
N TRP A 64 2.81 4.57 9.41
CA TRP A 64 4.00 5.11 8.75
C TRP A 64 4.94 4.00 8.24
N LYS A 65 5.39 3.05 9.09
CA LYS A 65 6.25 1.91 8.73
C LYS A 65 5.39 0.67 8.62
N ALA A 66 5.35 0.07 7.45
CA ALA A 66 4.63 -1.17 7.18
C ALA A 66 5.59 -2.31 6.87
N ASP A 67 5.37 -3.47 7.50
CA ASP A 67 5.98 -4.74 7.14
C ASP A 67 4.87 -5.67 6.64
N VAL A 68 5.05 -6.25 5.47
CA VAL A 68 4.03 -7.04 4.78
C VAL A 68 4.45 -8.49 4.69
N PHE A 69 3.55 -9.38 5.09
CA PHE A 69 3.77 -10.82 5.09
C PHE A 69 2.70 -11.51 4.24
N VAL A 70 3.12 -12.44 3.42
CA VAL A 70 2.24 -13.34 2.68
C VAL A 70 2.58 -14.77 3.06
N ASN A 71 1.60 -15.54 3.51
CA ASN A 71 1.77 -16.92 3.95
C ASN A 71 2.93 -17.10 4.95
N ASP A 72 2.99 -16.21 5.94
CA ASP A 72 4.00 -16.14 7.01
C ASP A 72 5.42 -15.72 6.59
N ILE A 73 5.61 -15.36 5.32
CA ILE A 73 6.89 -14.89 4.79
C ILE A 73 6.86 -13.36 4.70
N LEU A 74 7.85 -12.69 5.29
CA LEU A 74 8.07 -11.25 5.09
C LEU A 74 8.46 -11.00 3.64
N ILE A 75 7.59 -10.33 2.89
CA ILE A 75 7.80 -10.04 1.47
C ILE A 75 8.44 -8.68 1.23
N GLY A 76 8.36 -7.78 2.19
CA GLY A 76 8.98 -6.47 2.13
C GLY A 76 8.46 -5.52 3.19
N SER A 77 9.11 -4.34 3.24
CA SER A 77 8.77 -3.25 4.15
C SER A 77 8.70 -1.93 3.39
N HIS A 78 7.86 -1.01 3.88
CA HIS A 78 7.74 0.35 3.36
C HIS A 78 7.81 1.35 4.52
N LYS A 79 8.38 2.53 4.26
CA LYS A 79 8.38 3.67 5.17
C LYS A 79 7.90 4.92 4.43
N GLY A 80 6.94 5.60 4.97
CA GLY A 80 6.37 6.83 4.42
C GLY A 80 4.85 6.74 4.35
N GLY A 81 4.17 7.67 5.03
CA GLY A 81 2.71 7.65 5.21
C GLY A 81 1.89 8.08 4.00
N PHE A 82 2.54 8.63 2.93
CA PHE A 82 1.83 9.34 1.85
C PHE A 82 2.09 8.77 0.45
N THR A 83 2.98 7.80 0.31
CA THR A 83 3.38 7.25 -0.99
C THR A 83 2.85 5.84 -1.19
N PRO A 84 2.39 5.51 -2.41
CA PRO A 84 1.99 4.15 -2.74
C PRO A 84 3.21 3.23 -2.84
N PHE A 85 2.97 1.94 -2.61
CA PHE A 85 3.96 0.90 -2.81
C PHE A 85 3.30 -0.42 -3.22
N SER A 86 4.09 -1.30 -3.83
CA SER A 86 3.61 -2.57 -4.37
C SER A 86 4.63 -3.67 -4.21
N PHE A 87 4.14 -4.91 -4.09
CA PHE A 87 4.97 -6.11 -4.07
C PHE A 87 4.43 -7.15 -5.07
N ASN A 88 5.31 -7.78 -5.83
CA ASN A 88 4.96 -8.99 -6.56
C ASN A 88 4.87 -10.16 -5.57
N ILE A 89 3.66 -10.64 -5.32
CA ILE A 89 3.41 -11.72 -4.37
C ILE A 89 3.40 -13.12 -5.01
N THR A 90 3.54 -13.22 -6.31
CA THR A 90 3.48 -14.49 -7.04
C THR A 90 4.39 -15.57 -6.46
N PRO A 91 5.67 -15.28 -6.11
CA PRO A 91 6.58 -16.27 -5.56
C PRO A 91 6.16 -16.82 -4.17
N TYR A 92 5.29 -16.10 -3.48
CA TYR A 92 4.86 -16.40 -2.10
C TYR A 92 3.49 -17.06 -2.02
N LEU A 93 2.82 -17.24 -3.18
CA LEU A 93 1.52 -17.91 -3.24
C LEU A 93 1.69 -19.42 -3.14
N THR A 94 0.81 -20.04 -2.37
CA THR A 94 0.83 -21.51 -2.12
C THR A 94 -0.16 -22.15 -3.01
N GLY A 95 -0.42 -22.39 -4.03
CA GLY A 95 -1.46 -23.06 -4.82
C GLY A 95 -2.80 -23.40 -4.12
N LYS A 96 -2.97 -23.00 -2.84
CA LYS A 96 -4.19 -23.14 -2.06
C LYS A 96 -5.15 -21.99 -2.34
N ASN A 97 -6.46 -22.23 -2.16
CA ASN A 97 -7.47 -21.18 -2.35
C ASN A 97 -7.38 -20.03 -1.33
N ASN A 98 -6.89 -20.30 -0.13
CA ASN A 98 -6.78 -19.31 0.93
C ASN A 98 -5.33 -18.92 1.15
N GLN A 99 -4.98 -17.73 0.75
CA GLN A 99 -3.71 -17.09 1.05
C GLN A 99 -3.87 -16.23 2.30
N LYS A 100 -2.83 -16.11 3.12
CA LYS A 100 -2.82 -15.28 4.31
C LYS A 100 -2.04 -14.00 4.03
N LEU A 101 -2.65 -12.85 4.27
CA LEU A 101 -1.99 -11.54 4.29
C LEU A 101 -1.94 -11.04 5.74
N VAL A 102 -0.76 -10.62 6.17
CA VAL A 102 -0.56 -9.92 7.43
C VAL A 102 0.20 -8.63 7.15
N VAL A 103 -0.25 -7.53 7.74
CA VAL A 103 0.45 -6.24 7.68
C VAL A 103 0.67 -5.76 9.10
N ARG A 104 1.93 -5.54 9.46
CA ARG A 104 2.34 -4.93 10.72
C ARG A 104 2.65 -3.47 10.46
N VAL A 105 2.07 -2.57 11.23
CA VAL A 105 2.30 -1.14 11.12
C VAL A 105 2.74 -0.55 12.44
N TRP A 106 3.77 0.27 12.39
CA TRP A 106 4.19 1.12 13.50
C TRP A 106 4.20 2.58 13.05
N ASP A 107 3.57 3.43 13.83
CA ASP A 107 3.51 4.87 13.60
C ASP A 107 3.71 5.63 14.92
N PRO A 108 4.79 6.42 15.06
CA PRO A 108 5.01 7.25 16.24
C PRO A 108 4.14 8.52 16.23
N SER A 109 3.30 8.74 15.23
CA SER A 109 2.44 9.92 15.06
C SER A 109 3.23 11.23 15.15
N ASP A 110 3.16 11.96 16.26
CA ASP A 110 3.87 13.23 16.48
C ASP A 110 5.18 13.11 17.29
N LYS A 111 5.64 11.90 17.61
CA LYS A 111 6.81 11.63 18.47
C LYS A 111 8.12 11.36 17.73
N GLY A 112 8.12 11.44 16.40
CA GLY A 112 9.30 11.16 15.58
C GLY A 112 9.63 12.30 14.62
N TYR A 113 10.65 12.06 13.79
CA TYR A 113 11.09 12.99 12.74
C TYR A 113 10.51 12.70 11.35
N GLN A 114 9.63 11.68 11.26
CA GLN A 114 8.96 11.34 10.00
C GLN A 114 7.98 12.44 9.57
N PRO A 115 7.75 12.59 8.26
CA PRO A 115 6.69 13.45 7.76
C PRO A 115 5.32 13.00 8.30
N ARG A 116 4.60 13.90 8.95
CA ARG A 116 3.31 13.62 9.60
C ARG A 116 2.18 14.58 9.19
N GLY A 117 2.52 15.60 8.39
CA GLY A 117 1.57 16.67 8.11
C GLY A 117 1.19 17.44 9.39
N LYS A 118 -0.10 17.66 9.61
CA LYS A 118 -0.65 18.35 10.79
C LYS A 118 -1.19 17.40 11.86
N GLN A 119 -0.77 16.13 11.83
CA GLN A 119 -1.20 15.13 12.83
C GLN A 119 -0.58 15.44 14.19
N THR A 120 -1.37 15.26 15.25
CA THR A 120 -0.91 15.44 16.64
C THR A 120 -1.75 14.57 17.59
N SER A 121 -1.13 14.12 18.67
CA SER A 121 -1.82 13.40 19.77
C SER A 121 -2.75 14.29 20.59
N ARG A 122 -2.68 15.63 20.41
CA ARG A 122 -3.56 16.62 21.06
C ARG A 122 -4.10 17.57 20.02
N PRO A 123 -5.12 17.15 19.22
CA PRO A 123 -5.65 17.95 18.14
C PRO A 123 -6.37 19.17 18.65
N GLU A 124 -5.96 20.37 18.18
CA GLU A 124 -6.60 21.65 18.40
C GLU A 124 -6.27 22.63 17.27
N GLY A 125 -7.12 23.62 17.03
CA GLY A 125 -6.93 24.63 16.00
C GLY A 125 -6.75 24.02 14.62
N ILE A 126 -5.58 24.18 14.00
CA ILE A 126 -5.26 23.66 12.67
C ILE A 126 -4.73 22.22 12.67
N TRP A 127 -4.50 21.65 13.85
CA TRP A 127 -3.99 20.29 14.00
C TRP A 127 -5.12 19.27 14.09
N TYR A 128 -4.88 18.07 13.62
CA TYR A 128 -5.90 17.01 13.58
C TYR A 128 -5.39 15.68 14.12
N THR A 129 -6.33 14.79 14.36
CA THR A 129 -6.14 13.44 14.89
C THR A 129 -5.11 12.67 14.05
N PRO A 130 -4.26 11.83 14.66
CA PRO A 130 -3.37 10.93 13.95
C PRO A 130 -4.10 10.04 12.96
N VAL A 131 -3.38 9.60 11.95
CA VAL A 131 -3.82 8.62 10.95
C VAL A 131 -2.84 7.48 10.98
N THR A 132 -3.16 6.41 11.70
CA THR A 132 -2.28 5.24 11.83
C THR A 132 -2.77 4.11 10.95
N GLY A 133 -1.83 3.46 10.26
CA GLY A 133 -2.10 2.25 9.51
C GLY A 133 -2.53 2.46 8.07
N ILE A 134 -3.30 1.52 7.55
CA ILE A 134 -3.79 1.52 6.17
C ILE A 134 -4.90 2.55 6.05
N TRP A 135 -4.66 3.65 5.32
CA TRP A 135 -5.65 4.71 5.12
C TRP A 135 -6.01 4.97 3.65
N GLN A 136 -5.38 4.23 2.73
CA GLN A 136 -5.70 4.20 1.31
C GLN A 136 -6.02 2.76 0.88
N THR A 137 -6.60 2.61 -0.31
CA THR A 137 -7.02 1.30 -0.84
C THR A 137 -5.87 0.28 -0.88
N VAL A 138 -6.21 -0.97 -0.60
CA VAL A 138 -5.34 -2.14 -0.81
C VAL A 138 -6.02 -3.05 -1.82
N TRP A 139 -5.30 -3.45 -2.88
CA TRP A 139 -5.88 -4.28 -3.94
C TRP A 139 -4.87 -5.24 -4.55
N LEU A 140 -5.38 -6.26 -5.22
CA LEU A 140 -4.61 -7.17 -6.06
C LEU A 140 -4.79 -6.82 -7.52
N GLU A 141 -3.72 -6.97 -8.30
CA GLU A 141 -3.72 -6.73 -9.73
C GLU A 141 -2.95 -7.82 -10.47
N PRO A 142 -3.57 -8.51 -11.46
CA PRO A 142 -2.87 -9.46 -12.31
C PRO A 142 -2.18 -8.71 -13.45
N VAL A 143 -0.88 -8.84 -13.56
CA VAL A 143 -0.08 -8.21 -14.62
C VAL A 143 0.60 -9.25 -15.50
N ALA A 144 0.85 -8.91 -16.76
CA ALA A 144 1.70 -9.73 -17.62
C ALA A 144 3.16 -9.62 -17.15
N ALA A 145 4.01 -10.59 -17.46
CA ALA A 145 5.44 -10.54 -17.14
C ALA A 145 6.08 -9.25 -17.69
N ALA A 146 5.69 -8.88 -18.91
CA ALA A 146 6.04 -7.58 -19.50
C ALA A 146 4.84 -6.61 -19.33
N HIS A 147 4.99 -5.59 -18.51
CA HIS A 147 3.94 -4.60 -18.26
C HIS A 147 4.53 -3.20 -18.01
N VAL A 148 3.69 -2.18 -18.11
CA VAL A 148 4.04 -0.80 -17.77
C VAL A 148 4.08 -0.67 -16.26
N THR A 149 5.20 -0.17 -15.72
CA THR A 149 5.38 0.06 -14.28
C THR A 149 5.18 1.52 -13.87
N SER A 150 5.40 2.45 -14.81
CA SER A 150 5.20 3.88 -14.54
C SER A 150 4.96 4.65 -15.84
N VAL A 151 4.21 5.74 -15.72
CA VAL A 151 4.05 6.73 -16.79
C VAL A 151 4.27 8.11 -16.17
N LYS A 152 5.19 8.88 -16.75
CA LYS A 152 5.45 10.27 -16.36
C LYS A 152 5.22 11.17 -17.57
N SER A 153 4.32 12.13 -17.43
CA SER A 153 4.00 13.12 -18.47
C SER A 153 4.44 14.51 -17.99
N ILE A 154 5.22 15.20 -18.83
CA ILE A 154 5.66 16.58 -18.57
C ILE A 154 5.31 17.41 -19.80
N SER A 155 4.40 18.37 -19.61
CA SER A 155 4.06 19.36 -20.65
C SER A 155 5.06 20.53 -20.61
N ASN A 156 5.40 21.03 -21.80
CA ASN A 156 6.16 22.26 -21.98
C ASN A 156 5.35 23.19 -22.88
N ILE A 157 4.80 24.24 -22.31
CA ILE A 157 3.93 25.19 -23.01
C ILE A 157 4.71 26.13 -23.92
N ASP A 158 5.99 26.37 -23.64
CA ASP A 158 6.82 27.26 -24.46
C ASP A 158 7.15 26.63 -25.82
N ASN A 159 7.32 25.31 -25.82
CA ASN A 159 7.68 24.54 -27.01
C ASN A 159 6.50 23.73 -27.59
N ASN A 160 5.31 23.82 -26.99
CA ASN A 160 4.14 23.04 -27.36
C ASN A 160 4.43 21.52 -27.44
N THR A 161 5.18 21.00 -26.46
CA THR A 161 5.57 19.57 -26.43
C THR A 161 5.04 18.87 -25.18
N LEU A 162 4.80 17.57 -25.31
CA LEU A 162 4.53 16.64 -24.22
C LEU A 162 5.60 15.56 -24.20
N ASN A 163 6.41 15.55 -23.15
CA ASN A 163 7.37 14.48 -22.92
C ASN A 163 6.71 13.38 -22.11
N VAL A 164 6.67 12.17 -22.64
CA VAL A 164 6.12 10.99 -21.96
C VAL A 164 7.24 9.98 -21.74
N THR A 165 7.50 9.66 -20.48
CA THR A 165 8.43 8.60 -20.09
C THR A 165 7.63 7.41 -19.59
N VAL A 166 7.87 6.23 -20.17
CA VAL A 166 7.20 4.98 -19.77
C VAL A 166 8.24 4.03 -19.20
N GLY A 167 8.04 3.61 -17.95
CA GLY A 167 8.80 2.53 -17.34
C GLY A 167 8.14 1.19 -17.61
N THR A 168 8.93 0.15 -17.83
CA THR A 168 8.47 -1.22 -18.05
C THR A 168 9.12 -2.19 -17.08
N SER A 169 8.49 -3.33 -16.79
CA SER A 169 8.97 -4.36 -15.87
C SER A 169 10.16 -5.16 -16.42
N CYS A 170 10.49 -5.04 -17.69
CA CYS A 170 11.59 -5.73 -18.34
C CYS A 170 12.26 -4.84 -19.40
N ASP A 171 13.53 -5.06 -19.65
CA ASP A 171 14.25 -4.52 -20.81
C ASP A 171 13.89 -5.35 -22.06
N CYS A 172 12.63 -5.30 -22.47
CA CYS A 172 12.13 -6.10 -23.56
C CYS A 172 12.53 -5.46 -24.89
N ASN A 173 13.57 -5.97 -25.54
CA ASN A 173 13.97 -5.53 -26.90
C ASN A 173 12.90 -5.78 -27.98
N SER A 174 11.79 -6.45 -27.66
CA SER A 174 10.71 -6.81 -28.60
C SER A 174 9.36 -6.20 -28.23
N GLY A 175 9.29 -5.40 -27.17
CA GLY A 175 8.03 -4.74 -26.74
C GLY A 175 7.80 -3.43 -27.51
N ILE A 176 6.55 -3.17 -27.89
CA ILE A 176 6.12 -1.89 -28.47
C ILE A 176 5.29 -1.15 -27.41
N VAL A 177 5.72 0.06 -27.05
CA VAL A 177 4.92 0.97 -26.23
C VAL A 177 4.21 1.94 -27.17
N THR A 178 2.88 1.97 -27.08
CA THR A 178 2.07 2.92 -27.84
C THR A 178 1.52 4.00 -26.90
N VAL A 179 1.83 5.26 -27.21
CA VAL A 179 1.25 6.43 -26.55
C VAL A 179 0.26 7.08 -27.49
N LYS A 180 -0.97 7.31 -27.01
CA LYS A 180 -2.02 8.01 -27.77
C LYS A 180 -2.39 9.29 -27.03
N LEU A 181 -2.34 10.40 -27.72
CA LEU A 181 -2.88 11.67 -27.25
C LEU A 181 -4.26 11.85 -27.91
N LEU A 182 -5.29 12.03 -27.08
CA LEU A 182 -6.66 12.22 -27.53
C LEU A 182 -7.12 13.62 -27.13
N ASP A 183 -7.72 14.36 -28.09
CA ASP A 183 -8.38 15.64 -27.82
C ASP A 183 -9.89 15.42 -27.98
N LYS A 184 -10.65 15.63 -26.89
CA LYS A 184 -12.14 15.51 -26.86
C LYS A 184 -12.68 14.15 -27.33
N GLY A 185 -11.86 13.11 -27.26
CA GLY A 185 -12.19 11.75 -27.68
C GLY A 185 -12.85 10.92 -26.62
#